data_5cf68fd6afb4e1ff2c1202ac3306afb2
#
_entry.id   5cf68fd6afb4e1ff2c1202ac3306afb2
#
_cell.length_a   1.000
_cell.length_b   1.000
_cell.length_c   1.000
_cell.angle_alpha   90.00
_cell.angle_beta   90.00
_cell.angle_gamma   90.00
#
_symmetry.space_group_name_H-M   'P 1'
#
loop_
_entity.id
_entity.type
_entity.pdbx_description
1 polymer ?
#
loop_
_entity_poly.entity_id
_entity_poly.type
_entity_poly.pdbx_seq_one_letter_code
_entity_poly.pdbx_strand_id
1 'polypeptide(L)'
;MPASGASQRKCPPTATSSTPTAVVPHSVVTDLTVCIFSATVSPPICEPDPRIWHRIEKELYLYTAQQSAWLYVALASEEEIATEDLVVMDISVGDPPPNPPGSPHFWESRPGGIWVLRSKFSGVVGQAVTEVDVLFGTDAVDPRPQWALMRSSLQLNAQPTVPVARLSVLHGRAKPRPDARAALRVREDGKFKIVQISDTHMVTGVGVCKDAIDAHGKYLPESVADPLTVDFMGRILDVEKPDLVVLTGDQLHHDIPDSQSALFKVVAPIIERSVPFAAVFGNHDSEGLHALSREYLLL
;
A
#
# COMPACT_ATOMS: atom_id res chain seq x y z
N MET A 1 60.44 -21.47 7.80
CA MET A 1 59.08 -22.06 7.70
C MET A 1 58.29 -21.23 6.69
N PRO A 2 57.77 -21.81 5.58
CA PRO A 2 57.13 -21.06 4.53
C PRO A 2 55.65 -20.76 4.87
N ALA A 3 55.21 -19.56 4.50
CA ALA A 3 53.86 -19.07 4.65
C ALA A 3 52.86 -19.82 3.72
N SER A 4 51.77 -20.28 4.30
CA SER A 4 50.68 -20.97 3.61
C SER A 4 49.89 -20.00 2.77
N GLY A 5 49.81 -20.25 1.46
CA GLY A 5 49.01 -19.46 0.51
C GLY A 5 47.54 -19.69 0.69
N ALA A 6 46.78 -18.60 0.86
CA ALA A 6 45.34 -18.61 0.85
C ALA A 6 44.83 -18.83 -0.59
N SER A 7 44.14 -19.94 -0.81
CA SER A 7 43.46 -20.26 -2.08
C SER A 7 42.25 -19.35 -2.27
N GLN A 8 42.31 -18.46 -3.25
CA GLN A 8 41.15 -17.70 -3.70
C GLN A 8 40.18 -18.63 -4.43
N ARG A 9 39.02 -18.92 -3.83
CA ARG A 9 37.93 -19.60 -4.52
C ARG A 9 37.31 -18.62 -5.51
N LYS A 10 37.43 -18.88 -6.80
CA LYS A 10 36.70 -18.19 -7.86
C LYS A 10 35.21 -18.58 -7.73
N CYS A 11 34.34 -17.58 -7.61
CA CYS A 11 32.92 -17.79 -7.79
C CYS A 11 32.63 -18.31 -9.22
N PRO A 12 31.76 -19.31 -9.40
CA PRO A 12 31.36 -19.75 -10.72
C PRO A 12 30.56 -18.62 -11.42
N PRO A 13 30.64 -18.51 -12.76
CA PRO A 13 29.83 -17.52 -13.49
C PRO A 13 28.36 -17.88 -13.33
N THR A 14 27.58 -16.87 -12.94
CA THR A 14 26.12 -16.96 -12.85
C THR A 14 25.59 -17.22 -14.26
N ALA A 15 25.01 -18.39 -14.47
CA ALA A 15 24.30 -18.70 -15.71
C ALA A 15 23.11 -17.74 -15.83
N THR A 16 23.13 -16.87 -16.80
CA THR A 16 21.99 -16.05 -17.22
C THR A 16 20.95 -16.97 -17.85
N SER A 17 20.08 -17.53 -17.04
CA SER A 17 18.85 -18.16 -17.50
C SER A 17 17.91 -17.04 -17.91
N SER A 18 17.83 -16.77 -19.20
CA SER A 18 16.73 -16.01 -19.79
C SER A 18 15.47 -16.88 -19.80
N THR A 19 14.80 -16.97 -18.68
CA THR A 19 13.40 -17.40 -18.66
C THR A 19 12.60 -16.35 -19.44
N PRO A 20 11.74 -16.75 -20.41
CA PRO A 20 10.85 -15.82 -21.06
C PRO A 20 9.98 -15.18 -19.96
N THR A 21 10.02 -13.86 -19.88
CA THR A 21 9.15 -13.09 -18.98
C THR A 21 7.72 -13.48 -19.37
N ALA A 22 7.06 -14.24 -18.52
CA ALA A 22 5.64 -14.50 -18.69
C ALA A 22 4.96 -13.13 -18.76
N VAL A 23 4.30 -12.86 -19.87
CA VAL A 23 3.49 -11.65 -20.02
C VAL A 23 2.39 -11.78 -18.97
N VAL A 24 2.48 -11.00 -17.90
CA VAL A 24 1.41 -10.94 -16.92
C VAL A 24 0.22 -10.34 -17.66
N PRO A 25 -0.90 -11.06 -17.77
CA PRO A 25 -2.08 -10.53 -18.44
C PRO A 25 -2.50 -9.26 -17.69
N HIS A 26 -2.56 -8.15 -18.42
CA HIS A 26 -3.02 -6.89 -17.85
C HIS A 26 -4.54 -6.97 -17.68
N SER A 27 -5.00 -6.65 -16.48
CA SER A 27 -6.42 -6.63 -16.16
C SER A 27 -6.92 -5.19 -16.10
N VAL A 28 -8.21 -5.02 -16.36
CA VAL A 28 -8.92 -3.75 -16.24
C VAL A 28 -10.09 -3.96 -15.30
N VAL A 29 -10.33 -2.99 -14.44
CA VAL A 29 -11.47 -3.01 -13.52
C VAL A 29 -12.74 -2.69 -14.29
N THR A 30 -13.72 -3.58 -14.25
CA THR A 30 -15.03 -3.39 -14.89
C THR A 30 -16.10 -2.95 -13.91
N ASP A 31 -15.95 -3.31 -12.63
CA ASP A 31 -16.81 -2.85 -11.54
C ASP A 31 -16.16 -3.14 -10.17
N LEU A 32 -16.72 -2.57 -9.09
CA LEU A 32 -16.35 -2.91 -7.72
C LEU A 32 -17.56 -2.80 -6.79
N THR A 33 -17.56 -3.55 -5.70
CA THR A 33 -18.62 -3.53 -4.71
C THR A 33 -18.13 -3.94 -3.33
N VAL A 34 -18.80 -3.47 -2.29
CA VAL A 34 -18.60 -3.95 -0.92
C VAL A 34 -19.70 -4.95 -0.59
N CYS A 35 -19.30 -6.13 -0.18
CA CYS A 35 -20.20 -7.17 0.33
C CYS A 35 -20.10 -7.23 1.85
N ILE A 36 -21.24 -7.14 2.52
CA ILE A 36 -21.38 -7.32 3.96
C ILE A 36 -22.01 -8.66 4.23
N PHE A 37 -21.31 -9.49 4.98
CA PHE A 37 -21.79 -10.81 5.40
C PHE A 37 -22.23 -10.73 6.85
N SER A 38 -23.41 -11.31 7.13
CA SER A 38 -23.96 -11.39 8.47
C SER A 38 -24.24 -12.84 8.82
N ALA A 39 -23.80 -13.28 10.00
CA ALA A 39 -24.11 -14.63 10.49
C ALA A 39 -25.61 -14.86 10.74
N THR A 40 -26.40 -13.79 10.82
CA THR A 40 -27.84 -13.85 11.12
C THR A 40 -28.73 -13.78 9.87
N VAL A 41 -28.16 -13.48 8.71
CA VAL A 41 -28.88 -13.38 7.42
C VAL A 41 -28.47 -14.52 6.51
N SER A 42 -29.42 -15.37 6.14
CA SER A 42 -29.22 -16.47 5.21
C SER A 42 -30.41 -16.51 4.21
N PRO A 43 -30.17 -16.59 2.88
CA PRO A 43 -28.86 -16.62 2.21
C PRO A 43 -28.13 -15.26 2.27
N PRO A 44 -26.81 -15.23 2.07
CA PRO A 44 -26.06 -13.98 2.03
C PRO A 44 -26.60 -13.09 0.89
N ILE A 45 -26.67 -11.77 1.16
CA ILE A 45 -27.20 -10.79 0.20
C ILE A 45 -26.24 -10.57 -0.98
N CYS A 46 -24.99 -11.00 -0.84
CA CYS A 46 -23.93 -10.78 -1.81
C CYS A 46 -23.20 -12.10 -2.11
N GLU A 47 -23.40 -12.60 -3.33
CA GLU A 47 -22.72 -13.80 -3.85
C GLU A 47 -22.07 -13.48 -5.22
N PRO A 48 -20.96 -12.76 -5.23
CA PRO A 48 -20.27 -12.40 -6.48
C PRO A 48 -19.69 -13.68 -7.14
N ASP A 49 -19.89 -13.82 -8.45
CA ASP A 49 -19.32 -14.94 -9.22
C ASP A 49 -17.78 -14.90 -9.15
N PRO A 50 -17.12 -15.93 -8.58
CA PRO A 50 -15.67 -15.91 -8.36
C PRO A 50 -14.84 -15.97 -9.66
N ARG A 51 -15.47 -16.19 -10.82
CA ARG A 51 -14.80 -16.15 -12.12
C ARG A 51 -14.59 -14.71 -12.60
N ILE A 52 -15.37 -13.77 -12.11
CA ILE A 52 -15.36 -12.36 -12.51
C ILE A 52 -14.90 -11.48 -11.34
N TRP A 53 -15.37 -11.79 -10.14
CA TRP A 53 -15.17 -10.99 -8.95
C TRP A 53 -14.07 -11.55 -8.08
N HIS A 54 -13.08 -10.73 -7.82
CA HIS A 54 -11.94 -11.04 -6.96
C HIS A 54 -12.07 -10.29 -5.65
N ARG A 55 -12.00 -10.99 -4.55
CA ARG A 55 -12.02 -10.42 -3.21
C ARG A 55 -10.63 -9.83 -2.91
N ILE A 56 -10.61 -8.60 -2.42
CA ILE A 56 -9.40 -8.08 -1.79
C ILE A 56 -9.26 -8.75 -0.43
N GLU A 57 -8.14 -9.43 -0.19
CA GLU A 57 -7.92 -10.27 1.00
C GLU A 57 -7.62 -9.43 2.25
N LYS A 58 -8.44 -8.38 2.46
CA LYS A 58 -8.45 -7.51 3.62
C LYS A 58 -9.86 -7.29 4.09
N GLU A 59 -10.15 -7.71 5.32
CA GLU A 59 -11.45 -7.41 5.91
C GLU A 59 -11.58 -5.92 6.19
N LEU A 60 -12.73 -5.33 5.89
CA LEU A 60 -12.96 -3.89 6.05
C LEU A 60 -13.27 -3.46 7.50
N TYR A 61 -12.95 -4.31 8.46
CA TYR A 61 -12.97 -4.09 9.91
C TYR A 61 -14.25 -3.42 10.42
N LEU A 62 -15.37 -4.11 10.30
CA LEU A 62 -16.60 -3.69 10.97
C LEU A 62 -16.57 -3.96 12.47
N TYR A 63 -15.64 -4.78 12.94
CA TYR A 63 -15.43 -5.24 14.32
C TYR A 63 -16.72 -5.66 15.03
N THR A 64 -17.62 -6.28 14.32
CA THR A 64 -18.74 -6.93 14.93
C THR A 64 -18.55 -8.43 14.80
N ALA A 65 -18.70 -9.17 15.89
CA ALA A 65 -18.67 -10.64 15.86
C ALA A 65 -19.77 -11.25 14.94
N GLN A 66 -20.66 -10.43 14.43
CA GLN A 66 -21.83 -10.82 13.66
C GLN A 66 -21.74 -10.42 12.18
N GLN A 67 -20.83 -9.51 11.82
CA GLN A 67 -20.71 -8.99 10.46
C GLN A 67 -19.24 -8.85 10.06
N SER A 68 -18.96 -9.20 8.81
CA SER A 68 -17.69 -8.90 8.13
C SER A 68 -17.99 -8.23 6.80
N ALA A 69 -17.07 -7.42 6.31
CA ALA A 69 -17.20 -6.75 5.02
C ALA A 69 -15.93 -6.90 4.20
N TRP A 70 -16.10 -7.06 2.90
CA TRP A 70 -15.01 -7.25 1.96
C TRP A 70 -15.24 -6.43 0.69
N LEU A 71 -14.17 -5.90 0.14
CA LEU A 71 -14.19 -5.29 -1.19
C LEU A 71 -14.02 -6.38 -2.25
N TYR A 72 -14.90 -6.39 -3.23
CA TYR A 72 -14.80 -7.22 -4.43
C TYR A 72 -14.59 -6.33 -5.64
N VAL A 73 -13.69 -6.74 -6.51
CA VAL A 73 -13.34 -6.04 -7.75
C VAL A 73 -13.58 -6.98 -8.93
N ALA A 74 -14.39 -6.57 -9.87
CA ALA A 74 -14.59 -7.29 -11.12
C ALA A 74 -13.46 -6.93 -12.09
N LEU A 75 -12.78 -7.94 -12.60
CA LEU A 75 -11.65 -7.80 -13.52
C LEU A 75 -11.95 -8.46 -14.85
N ALA A 76 -11.50 -7.84 -15.94
CA ALA A 76 -11.44 -8.44 -17.25
C ALA A 76 -10.01 -8.37 -17.79
N SER A 77 -9.59 -9.39 -18.53
CA SER A 77 -8.31 -9.35 -19.25
C SER A 77 -8.36 -8.30 -20.37
N GLU A 78 -7.31 -7.51 -20.52
CA GLU A 78 -7.21 -6.53 -21.62
C GLU A 78 -7.36 -7.20 -23.01
N GLU A 79 -6.98 -8.47 -23.13
CA GLU A 79 -7.04 -9.22 -24.39
C GLU A 79 -8.46 -9.74 -24.69
N GLU A 80 -9.30 -9.91 -23.67
CA GLU A 80 -10.65 -10.48 -23.80
C GLU A 80 -11.74 -9.41 -23.81
N ILE A 81 -11.43 -8.19 -23.37
CA ILE A 81 -12.40 -7.10 -23.27
C ILE A 81 -12.73 -6.52 -24.66
N ALA A 82 -14.01 -6.44 -24.96
CA ALA A 82 -14.48 -5.83 -26.20
C ALA A 82 -14.59 -4.30 -26.08
N THR A 83 -14.55 -3.60 -27.22
CA THR A 83 -14.68 -2.13 -27.25
C THR A 83 -16.02 -1.60 -26.77
N GLU A 84 -17.04 -2.46 -26.70
CA GLU A 84 -18.36 -2.09 -26.18
C GLU A 84 -18.52 -2.38 -24.66
N ASP A 85 -17.58 -3.09 -24.06
CA ASP A 85 -17.63 -3.39 -22.65
C ASP A 85 -17.35 -2.15 -21.80
N LEU A 86 -18.01 -2.06 -20.64
CA LEU A 86 -17.82 -0.96 -19.72
C LEU A 86 -16.65 -1.24 -18.78
N VAL A 87 -15.76 -0.26 -18.69
CA VAL A 87 -14.62 -0.26 -17.75
C VAL A 87 -14.72 0.92 -16.80
N VAL A 88 -14.15 0.77 -15.61
CA VAL A 88 -14.08 1.84 -14.61
C VAL A 88 -12.98 2.81 -15.04
N MET A 89 -13.38 4.06 -15.24
CA MET A 89 -12.47 5.16 -15.61
C MET A 89 -12.03 5.95 -14.39
N ASP A 90 -12.89 6.02 -13.37
CA ASP A 90 -12.57 6.74 -12.14
C ASP A 90 -13.43 6.22 -10.98
N ILE A 91 -12.93 6.41 -9.77
CA ILE A 91 -13.58 6.02 -8.52
C ILE A 91 -13.59 7.24 -7.60
N SER A 92 -14.69 7.42 -6.87
CA SER A 92 -14.80 8.39 -5.78
C SER A 92 -15.47 7.75 -4.58
N VAL A 93 -15.28 8.33 -3.40
CA VAL A 93 -15.90 7.86 -2.15
C VAL A 93 -16.49 9.06 -1.41
N GLY A 94 -17.71 8.90 -0.90
CA GLY A 94 -18.43 9.94 -0.18
C GLY A 94 -19.54 10.57 -1.03
N ASP A 95 -19.54 11.89 -1.14
CA ASP A 95 -20.52 12.60 -1.96
C ASP A 95 -20.27 12.38 -3.46
N PRO A 96 -21.33 12.28 -4.28
CA PRO A 96 -21.18 12.09 -5.71
C PRO A 96 -20.43 13.28 -6.34
N PRO A 97 -19.36 13.02 -7.10
CA PRO A 97 -18.70 14.09 -7.83
C PRO A 97 -19.62 14.68 -8.90
N PRO A 98 -19.39 15.93 -9.32
CA PRO A 98 -20.11 16.49 -10.46
C PRO A 98 -19.80 15.66 -11.72
N ASN A 99 -20.82 15.46 -12.55
CA ASN A 99 -20.61 14.80 -13.84
C ASN A 99 -19.66 15.62 -14.73
N PRO A 100 -18.75 14.96 -15.47
CA PRO A 100 -17.86 15.67 -16.38
C PRO A 100 -18.68 16.48 -17.42
N PRO A 101 -18.36 17.74 -17.66
CA PRO A 101 -19.08 18.58 -18.62
C PRO A 101 -19.11 17.96 -20.02
N GLY A 102 -20.31 17.82 -20.59
CA GLY A 102 -20.50 17.27 -21.95
C GLY A 102 -20.27 15.78 -22.07
N SER A 103 -20.03 15.08 -20.99
CA SER A 103 -19.87 13.63 -20.97
C SER A 103 -21.23 12.92 -20.96
N PRO A 104 -21.42 11.87 -21.76
CA PRO A 104 -22.58 10.99 -21.65
C PRO A 104 -22.49 10.04 -20.44
N HIS A 105 -21.38 10.08 -19.70
CA HIS A 105 -21.10 9.16 -18.58
C HIS A 105 -21.57 9.78 -17.28
N PHE A 106 -22.19 8.94 -16.44
CA PHE A 106 -22.70 9.31 -15.13
C PHE A 106 -22.02 8.49 -14.05
N TRP A 107 -21.90 9.08 -12.88
CA TRP A 107 -21.45 8.36 -11.70
C TRP A 107 -22.51 7.38 -11.22
N GLU A 108 -22.13 6.15 -11.05
CA GLU A 108 -22.97 5.06 -10.55
C GLU A 108 -22.61 4.76 -9.09
N SER A 109 -23.64 4.71 -8.23
CA SER A 109 -23.45 4.41 -6.81
C SER A 109 -23.18 2.92 -6.59
N ARG A 110 -22.31 2.63 -5.61
CA ARG A 110 -22.04 1.29 -5.08
C ARG A 110 -22.09 1.31 -3.55
N PRO A 111 -22.25 0.15 -2.89
CA PRO A 111 -22.19 0.06 -1.43
C PRO A 111 -20.90 0.65 -0.86
N GLY A 112 -20.95 1.14 0.40
CA GLY A 112 -19.79 1.74 1.05
C GLY A 112 -19.53 3.19 0.68
N GLY A 113 -20.50 3.87 0.06
CA GLY A 113 -20.35 5.27 -0.40
C GLY A 113 -19.44 5.41 -1.60
N ILE A 114 -19.25 4.32 -2.35
CA ILE A 114 -18.41 4.30 -3.56
C ILE A 114 -19.24 4.82 -4.76
N TRP A 115 -18.59 5.60 -5.59
CA TRP A 115 -19.07 6.06 -6.89
C TRP A 115 -18.08 5.64 -7.96
N VAL A 116 -18.59 5.04 -9.03
CA VAL A 116 -17.79 4.63 -10.18
C VAL A 116 -18.23 5.39 -11.43
N LEU A 117 -17.26 5.87 -12.17
CA LEU A 117 -17.47 6.44 -13.49
C LEU A 117 -17.07 5.37 -14.51
N ARG A 118 -18.02 4.85 -15.29
CA ARG A 118 -17.73 3.84 -16.31
C ARG A 118 -17.88 4.38 -17.71
N SER A 119 -17.06 3.87 -18.63
CA SER A 119 -17.09 4.20 -20.04
C SER A 119 -16.85 2.95 -20.87
N LYS A 120 -17.27 2.98 -22.12
CA LYS A 120 -16.89 1.93 -23.09
C LYS A 120 -15.38 1.88 -23.24
N PHE A 121 -14.84 0.68 -23.31
CA PHE A 121 -13.41 0.47 -23.47
C PHE A 121 -12.94 1.01 -24.82
N SER A 122 -12.03 1.96 -24.82
CA SER A 122 -11.51 2.62 -26.04
C SER A 122 -10.34 1.87 -26.69
N GLY A 123 -9.99 0.69 -26.19
CA GLY A 123 -8.79 -0.02 -26.63
C GLY A 123 -7.48 0.49 -25.99
N VAL A 124 -7.57 1.49 -25.11
CA VAL A 124 -6.41 2.09 -24.43
C VAL A 124 -6.61 2.02 -22.91
N VAL A 125 -5.80 1.25 -22.24
CA VAL A 125 -5.85 1.04 -20.77
C VAL A 125 -5.41 2.29 -19.98
N GLY A 126 -4.69 3.21 -20.62
CA GLY A 126 -3.99 4.30 -19.94
C GLY A 126 -4.82 5.20 -19.02
N GLN A 127 -6.14 5.23 -19.20
CA GLN A 127 -7.06 6.02 -18.37
C GLN A 127 -7.98 5.16 -17.51
N ALA A 128 -8.07 3.87 -17.78
CA ALA A 128 -8.91 2.97 -17.00
C ALA A 128 -8.26 2.61 -15.66
N VAL A 129 -9.08 2.33 -14.68
CA VAL A 129 -8.63 1.74 -13.42
C VAL A 129 -8.19 0.30 -13.69
N THR A 130 -6.99 -0.05 -13.27
CA THR A 130 -6.40 -1.37 -13.47
C THR A 130 -6.25 -2.16 -12.19
N GLU A 131 -6.04 -1.47 -11.08
CA GLU A 131 -5.90 -2.08 -9.76
C GLU A 131 -6.58 -1.22 -8.70
N VAL A 132 -7.10 -1.88 -7.67
CA VAL A 132 -7.68 -1.27 -6.47
C VAL A 132 -7.14 -2.00 -5.25
N ASP A 133 -6.79 -1.25 -4.22
CA ASP A 133 -6.33 -1.76 -2.94
C ASP A 133 -7.02 -1.03 -1.79
N VAL A 134 -6.92 -1.57 -0.59
CA VAL A 134 -7.48 -0.96 0.62
C VAL A 134 -6.36 -0.69 1.61
N LEU A 135 -6.25 0.55 2.07
CA LEU A 135 -5.37 0.96 3.14
C LEU A 135 -6.19 1.47 4.33
N PHE A 136 -5.67 1.29 5.53
CA PHE A 136 -6.37 1.59 6.76
C PHE A 136 -5.72 2.73 7.55
N GLY A 137 -6.57 3.59 8.10
CA GLY A 137 -6.17 4.72 8.92
C GLY A 137 -6.46 6.07 8.27
N THR A 138 -6.73 7.07 9.11
CA THR A 138 -6.90 8.47 8.67
C THR A 138 -5.57 9.05 8.17
N ASP A 139 -4.47 8.52 8.68
CA ASP A 139 -3.08 8.85 8.38
C ASP A 139 -2.44 7.91 7.33
N ALA A 140 -3.23 7.01 6.74
CA ALA A 140 -2.74 6.11 5.69
C ALA A 140 -2.13 6.89 4.52
N VAL A 141 -1.05 6.36 3.99
CA VAL A 141 -0.34 6.88 2.80
C VAL A 141 -0.09 5.73 1.83
N ASP A 142 -0.01 6.04 0.56
CA ASP A 142 0.42 5.07 -0.46
C ASP A 142 1.70 5.58 -1.13
N PRO A 143 2.86 5.00 -0.82
CA PRO A 143 4.14 5.41 -1.41
C PRO A 143 4.38 4.79 -2.79
N ARG A 144 3.50 3.92 -3.26
CA ARG A 144 3.65 3.27 -4.56
C ARG A 144 3.50 4.29 -5.69
N PRO A 145 4.41 4.32 -6.67
CA PRO A 145 4.31 5.24 -7.80
C PRO A 145 2.99 5.03 -8.56
N GLN A 146 2.33 6.12 -8.92
CA GLN A 146 1.08 6.14 -9.71
C GLN A 146 -0.18 5.68 -8.96
N TRP A 147 -0.07 5.14 -7.75
CA TRP A 147 -1.23 4.87 -6.92
C TRP A 147 -1.77 6.16 -6.31
N ALA A 148 -3.08 6.28 -6.28
CA ALA A 148 -3.77 7.43 -5.73
C ALA A 148 -4.67 6.98 -4.56
N LEU A 149 -4.29 7.36 -3.35
CA LEU A 149 -5.10 7.12 -2.16
C LEU A 149 -6.27 8.11 -2.11
N MET A 150 -7.51 7.59 -2.03
CA MET A 150 -8.72 8.40 -1.91
C MET A 150 -8.72 9.18 -0.59
N ARG A 151 -9.19 10.43 -0.63
CA ARG A 151 -9.26 11.27 0.59
C ARG A 151 -10.30 10.78 1.58
N SER A 152 -11.48 10.40 1.06
CA SER A 152 -12.59 9.92 1.87
C SER A 152 -12.44 8.44 2.18
N SER A 153 -12.84 8.05 3.38
CA SER A 153 -12.95 6.65 3.78
C SER A 153 -14.26 6.02 3.30
N LEU A 154 -14.27 4.72 3.17
CA LEU A 154 -15.48 3.95 2.90
C LEU A 154 -16.54 4.23 3.98
N GLN A 155 -17.77 4.42 3.55
CA GLN A 155 -18.91 4.66 4.43
C GLN A 155 -19.49 3.32 4.90
N LEU A 156 -18.87 2.77 5.93
CA LEU A 156 -19.26 1.52 6.56
C LEU A 156 -19.86 1.82 7.93
N ASN A 157 -20.81 1.03 8.37
CA ASN A 157 -21.35 1.10 9.73
C ASN A 157 -20.35 0.46 10.72
N ALA A 158 -19.12 0.93 10.69
CA ALA A 158 -18.04 0.46 11.54
C ALA A 158 -18.06 1.17 12.91
N GLN A 159 -17.45 0.55 13.90
CA GLN A 159 -17.31 1.20 15.22
C GLN A 159 -16.29 2.36 15.14
N PRO A 160 -16.49 3.45 15.91
CA PRO A 160 -15.63 4.64 15.82
C PRO A 160 -14.15 4.40 16.13
N THR A 161 -13.83 3.34 16.87
CA THR A 161 -12.45 2.99 17.25
C THR A 161 -11.69 2.21 16.18
N VAL A 162 -12.37 1.83 15.11
CA VAL A 162 -11.79 1.03 14.02
C VAL A 162 -11.00 1.92 13.08
N PRO A 163 -9.81 1.53 12.62
CA PRO A 163 -9.13 2.23 11.55
C PRO A 163 -10.01 2.29 10.29
N VAL A 164 -10.25 3.49 9.79
CA VAL A 164 -11.08 3.69 8.59
C VAL A 164 -10.43 3.07 7.36
N ALA A 165 -11.22 2.41 6.52
CA ALA A 165 -10.77 1.86 5.25
C ALA A 165 -10.82 2.92 4.15
N ARG A 166 -9.74 3.06 3.37
CA ARG A 166 -9.60 3.99 2.25
C ARG A 166 -9.18 3.24 1.01
N LEU A 167 -9.75 3.59 -0.14
CA LEU A 167 -9.36 3.00 -1.40
C LEU A 167 -8.08 3.65 -1.92
N SER A 168 -7.17 2.83 -2.44
CA SER A 168 -6.06 3.26 -3.27
C SER A 168 -6.24 2.68 -4.67
N VAL A 169 -5.99 3.47 -5.70
CA VAL A 169 -6.37 3.18 -7.09
C VAL A 169 -5.19 3.40 -8.01
N LEU A 170 -4.95 2.45 -8.90
CA LEU A 170 -4.00 2.58 -9.98
C LEU A 170 -4.75 2.78 -11.31
N HIS A 171 -4.35 3.83 -12.06
CA HIS A 171 -4.82 4.06 -13.42
C HIS A 171 -3.76 3.65 -14.42
N GLY A 172 -4.19 2.94 -15.47
CA GLY A 172 -3.30 2.49 -16.52
C GLY A 172 -2.33 1.42 -16.07
N ARG A 173 -1.30 1.20 -16.87
CA ARG A 173 -0.28 0.19 -16.57
C ARG A 173 0.71 0.74 -15.54
N ALA A 174 1.00 -0.08 -14.54
CA ALA A 174 2.11 0.21 -13.65
C ALA A 174 3.39 0.41 -14.47
N LYS A 175 4.01 1.58 -14.35
CA LYS A 175 5.31 1.80 -14.99
C LYS A 175 6.35 0.98 -14.27
N PRO A 176 7.26 0.30 -15.00
CA PRO A 176 8.41 -0.31 -14.35
C PRO A 176 9.10 0.75 -13.51
N ARG A 177 9.40 0.43 -12.25
CA ARG A 177 10.28 1.32 -11.48
C ARG A 177 11.55 1.52 -12.28
N PRO A 178 12.05 2.77 -12.39
CA PRO A 178 13.43 2.98 -12.80
C PRO A 178 14.27 2.10 -11.89
N ASP A 179 15.16 1.30 -12.48
CA ASP A 179 15.94 0.29 -11.77
C ASP A 179 16.49 0.92 -10.48
N ALA A 180 15.86 0.60 -9.35
CA ALA A 180 16.21 1.16 -8.04
C ALA A 180 17.61 0.73 -7.56
N ARG A 181 18.32 0.00 -8.41
CA ARG A 181 19.77 -0.16 -8.37
C ARG A 181 20.47 1.11 -8.83
N ALA A 182 20.00 2.29 -8.38
CA ALA A 182 20.86 3.45 -8.35
C ALA A 182 22.11 2.97 -7.59
N ALA A 183 23.16 2.70 -8.34
CA ALA A 183 24.37 2.09 -7.78
C ALA A 183 24.82 2.99 -6.64
N LEU A 184 24.71 2.49 -5.41
CA LEU A 184 25.19 3.19 -4.23
C LEU A 184 26.63 3.61 -4.51
N ARG A 185 26.92 4.89 -4.42
CA ARG A 185 28.24 5.45 -4.74
C ARG A 185 28.73 6.30 -3.60
N VAL A 186 30.00 6.14 -3.29
CA VAL A 186 30.70 7.08 -2.41
C VAL A 186 30.72 8.44 -3.08
N ARG A 187 30.43 9.51 -2.33
CA ARG A 187 30.45 10.89 -2.81
C ARG A 187 31.83 11.29 -3.26
N GLU A 188 31.91 12.36 -4.04
CA GLU A 188 33.24 12.89 -4.53
C GLU A 188 34.18 13.29 -3.40
N ASP A 189 33.66 13.69 -2.25
CA ASP A 189 34.41 13.99 -1.04
C ASP A 189 34.89 12.76 -0.25
N GLY A 190 34.67 11.56 -0.79
CA GLY A 190 35.03 10.27 -0.17
C GLY A 190 34.14 9.81 0.94
N LYS A 191 32.98 10.47 1.18
CA LYS A 191 32.04 10.12 2.24
C LYS A 191 30.89 9.29 1.71
N PHE A 192 30.30 8.50 2.61
CA PHE A 192 29.04 7.78 2.41
C PHE A 192 28.26 7.84 3.72
N LYS A 193 27.07 8.44 3.70
CA LYS A 193 26.27 8.65 4.89
C LYS A 193 25.13 7.63 4.96
N ILE A 194 25.05 6.93 6.06
CA ILE A 194 23.98 5.97 6.37
C ILE A 194 23.16 6.53 7.53
N VAL A 195 21.84 6.52 7.40
CA VAL A 195 20.92 6.72 8.51
C VAL A 195 20.29 5.37 8.85
N GLN A 196 20.41 4.98 10.10
CA GLN A 196 19.74 3.79 10.65
C GLN A 196 18.47 4.22 11.36
N ILE A 197 17.37 3.52 11.09
CA ILE A 197 16.06 3.70 11.72
C ILE A 197 15.61 2.34 12.25
N SER A 198 15.18 2.31 13.50
CA SER A 198 14.77 1.11 14.22
C SER A 198 13.60 1.43 15.15
N ASP A 199 12.81 0.44 15.50
CA ASP A 199 11.82 0.49 16.57
C ASP A 199 10.78 1.62 16.39
N THR A 200 10.30 1.82 15.18
CA THR A 200 9.27 2.82 14.90
C THR A 200 7.89 2.39 15.37
N HIS A 201 7.65 1.09 15.49
CA HIS A 201 6.43 0.48 15.99
C HIS A 201 5.14 1.10 15.43
N MET A 202 5.12 1.36 14.12
CA MET A 202 3.93 1.93 13.44
C MET A 202 2.73 1.01 13.60
N VAL A 203 1.56 1.61 13.74
CA VAL A 203 0.30 0.88 13.88
C VAL A 203 -0.62 1.11 12.68
N THR A 204 -1.72 0.36 12.61
CA THR A 204 -2.82 0.65 11.69
C THR A 204 -3.66 1.78 12.27
N GLY A 205 -3.56 2.98 11.74
CA GLY A 205 -4.11 4.22 12.30
C GLY A 205 -3.04 5.09 12.95
N VAL A 206 -3.44 6.13 13.70
CA VAL A 206 -2.53 7.18 14.17
C VAL A 206 -1.69 6.81 15.38
N GLY A 207 -2.01 5.71 16.07
CA GLY A 207 -1.34 5.34 17.30
C GLY A 207 -1.53 6.36 18.42
N VAL A 208 -1.04 6.02 19.61
CA VAL A 208 -1.09 6.90 20.79
C VAL A 208 0.31 7.06 21.37
N CYS A 209 0.80 8.30 21.39
CA CYS A 209 2.04 8.66 22.05
C CYS A 209 1.76 8.86 23.54
N LYS A 210 2.33 7.99 24.37
CA LYS A 210 2.24 8.05 25.84
C LYS A 210 3.60 8.39 26.44
N ASP A 211 3.56 8.95 27.64
CA ASP A 211 4.74 9.20 28.44
C ASP A 211 5.82 10.09 27.77
N ALA A 212 5.42 10.88 26.78
CA ALA A 212 6.33 11.83 26.14
C ALA A 212 6.77 12.91 27.11
N ILE A 213 8.05 13.29 27.05
CA ILE A 213 8.66 14.28 27.91
C ILE A 213 9.26 15.40 27.04
N ASP A 214 9.04 16.65 27.42
CA ASP A 214 9.67 17.79 26.74
C ASP A 214 11.15 17.96 27.13
N ALA A 215 11.83 18.94 26.52
CA ALA A 215 13.23 19.24 26.79
C ALA A 215 13.50 19.70 28.25
N HIS A 216 12.47 19.99 29.04
CA HIS A 216 12.53 20.39 30.43
C HIS A 216 12.18 19.27 31.39
N GLY A 217 11.94 18.06 30.89
CA GLY A 217 11.58 16.89 31.69
C GLY A 217 10.12 16.87 32.14
N LYS A 218 9.24 17.68 31.53
CA LYS A 218 7.82 17.71 31.85
C LYS A 218 7.06 16.75 30.96
N TYR A 219 6.18 15.93 31.54
CA TYR A 219 5.28 15.07 30.78
C TYR A 219 4.33 15.87 29.92
N LEU A 220 4.22 15.44 28.66
CA LEU A 220 3.27 15.97 27.68
C LEU A 220 1.96 15.19 27.73
N PRO A 221 0.84 15.80 27.36
CA PRO A 221 -0.42 15.08 27.18
C PRO A 221 -0.29 13.99 26.12
N GLU A 222 -1.11 12.94 26.20
CA GLU A 222 -1.24 11.95 25.14
C GLU A 222 -1.56 12.62 23.80
N SER A 223 -0.93 12.14 22.76
CA SER A 223 -1.07 12.68 21.39
C SER A 223 -0.98 11.55 20.36
N VAL A 224 -1.09 11.89 19.07
CA VAL A 224 -0.90 10.94 17.98
C VAL A 224 0.57 10.52 17.89
N ALA A 225 0.84 9.22 17.68
CA ALA A 225 2.21 8.69 17.64
C ALA A 225 2.77 8.70 16.21
N ASP A 226 2.12 7.99 15.29
CA ASP A 226 2.65 7.73 13.97
C ASP A 226 2.89 9.01 13.15
N PRO A 227 1.95 9.97 13.06
CA PRO A 227 2.19 11.22 12.34
C PRO A 227 3.39 12.02 12.87
N LEU A 228 3.62 12.03 14.20
CA LEU A 228 4.77 12.69 14.79
C LEU A 228 6.08 11.96 14.46
N THR A 229 6.07 10.63 14.46
CA THR A 229 7.23 9.81 14.11
C THR A 229 7.59 9.98 12.64
N VAL A 230 6.60 9.98 11.74
CA VAL A 230 6.82 10.22 10.29
C VAL A 230 7.40 11.61 10.04
N ASP A 231 6.87 12.65 10.69
CA ASP A 231 7.40 14.01 10.60
C ASP A 231 8.85 14.09 11.12
N PHE A 232 9.14 13.44 12.24
CA PHE A 232 10.49 13.38 12.80
C PHE A 232 11.47 12.67 11.85
N MET A 233 11.08 11.53 11.28
CA MET A 233 11.87 10.83 10.27
C MET A 233 12.13 11.73 9.06
N GLY A 234 11.09 12.39 8.54
CA GLY A 234 11.21 13.31 7.42
C GLY A 234 12.24 14.43 7.70
N ARG A 235 12.17 15.05 8.86
CA ARG A 235 13.14 16.09 9.27
C ARG A 235 14.57 15.58 9.37
N ILE A 236 14.79 14.37 9.90
CA ILE A 236 16.11 13.75 9.93
C ILE A 236 16.64 13.55 8.50
N LEU A 237 15.83 13.00 7.61
CA LEU A 237 16.23 12.74 6.23
C LEU A 237 16.56 14.04 5.48
N ASP A 238 15.81 15.13 5.72
CA ASP A 238 16.02 16.43 5.11
C ASP A 238 17.33 17.10 5.58
N VAL A 239 17.65 16.95 6.85
CA VAL A 239 18.87 17.52 7.45
C VAL A 239 20.10 16.67 7.08
N GLU A 240 19.99 15.36 7.27
CA GLU A 240 21.13 14.46 7.10
C GLU A 240 21.43 14.13 5.64
N LYS A 241 20.44 14.14 4.77
CA LYS A 241 20.56 13.79 3.33
C LYS A 241 21.41 12.54 3.12
N PRO A 242 20.97 11.38 3.67
CA PRO A 242 21.75 10.15 3.61
C PRO A 242 21.85 9.61 2.18
N ASP A 243 22.89 8.80 1.95
CA ASP A 243 23.08 8.03 0.72
C ASP A 243 22.35 6.69 0.78
N LEU A 244 22.05 6.21 2.00
CA LEU A 244 21.33 4.97 2.30
C LEU A 244 20.60 5.11 3.62
N VAL A 245 19.38 4.58 3.68
CA VAL A 245 18.66 4.30 4.94
C VAL A 245 18.70 2.82 5.21
N VAL A 246 18.93 2.43 6.46
CA VAL A 246 18.85 1.03 6.90
C VAL A 246 17.78 0.92 7.97
N LEU A 247 16.72 0.17 7.67
CA LEU A 247 15.66 -0.19 8.60
C LEU A 247 16.07 -1.48 9.31
N THR A 248 16.30 -1.41 10.62
CA THR A 248 16.93 -2.51 11.37
C THR A 248 15.96 -3.27 12.26
N GLY A 249 14.69 -3.27 11.89
CA GLY A 249 13.64 -4.08 12.51
C GLY A 249 12.75 -3.30 13.47
N ASP A 250 11.70 -3.96 13.90
CA ASP A 250 10.61 -3.46 14.73
C ASP A 250 9.99 -2.16 14.17
N GLN A 251 9.79 -2.19 12.84
CA GLN A 251 9.13 -1.08 12.14
C GLN A 251 7.62 -1.09 12.39
N LEU A 252 7.07 -2.26 12.68
CA LEU A 252 5.67 -2.47 12.95
C LEU A 252 5.43 -2.85 14.40
N HIS A 253 4.29 -2.40 14.93
CA HIS A 253 3.82 -2.87 16.23
C HIS A 253 3.28 -4.30 16.11
N HIS A 254 3.38 -5.09 17.17
CA HIS A 254 3.08 -6.52 17.15
C HIS A 254 1.60 -6.87 16.91
N ASP A 255 0.67 -6.09 17.32
CA ASP A 255 -0.77 -6.39 17.24
C ASP A 255 -1.47 -5.41 16.30
N ILE A 256 -1.18 -5.50 15.01
CA ILE A 256 -1.77 -4.62 14.00
C ILE A 256 -2.63 -5.41 13.02
N PRO A 257 -3.80 -4.88 12.66
CA PRO A 257 -4.70 -5.56 11.72
C PRO A 257 -4.23 -5.51 10.27
N ASP A 258 -3.47 -4.49 9.85
CA ASP A 258 -2.96 -4.34 8.47
C ASP A 258 -1.52 -3.85 8.45
N SER A 259 -0.62 -4.80 8.18
CA SER A 259 0.83 -4.55 8.14
C SER A 259 1.21 -3.62 6.98
N GLN A 260 0.54 -3.72 5.83
CA GLN A 260 0.84 -2.91 4.65
C GLN A 260 0.61 -1.41 4.93
N SER A 261 -0.52 -1.05 5.53
CA SER A 261 -0.81 0.35 5.86
C SER A 261 0.21 0.94 6.84
N ALA A 262 0.66 0.15 7.82
CA ALA A 262 1.67 0.58 8.76
C ALA A 262 3.06 0.68 8.10
N LEU A 263 3.47 -0.32 7.31
CA LEU A 263 4.74 -0.31 6.58
C LEU A 263 4.85 0.86 5.61
N PHE A 264 3.77 1.18 4.90
CA PHE A 264 3.74 2.30 3.96
C PHE A 264 4.05 3.63 4.64
N LYS A 265 3.65 3.84 5.89
CA LYS A 265 4.01 5.03 6.66
C LYS A 265 5.51 5.10 6.98
N VAL A 266 6.14 3.95 7.26
CA VAL A 266 7.59 3.89 7.50
C VAL A 266 8.37 4.28 6.25
N VAL A 267 7.99 3.75 5.09
CA VAL A 267 8.80 3.89 3.87
C VAL A 267 8.44 5.14 3.05
N ALA A 268 7.25 5.70 3.22
CA ALA A 268 6.81 6.88 2.47
C ALA A 268 7.81 8.05 2.56
N PRO A 269 8.27 8.50 3.73
CA PRO A 269 9.22 9.63 3.82
C PRO A 269 10.56 9.34 3.15
N ILE A 270 10.95 8.06 3.02
CA ILE A 270 12.20 7.63 2.37
C ILE A 270 12.02 7.65 0.85
N ILE A 271 10.90 7.06 0.37
CA ILE A 271 10.57 6.97 -1.06
C ILE A 271 10.33 8.36 -1.66
N GLU A 272 9.61 9.24 -0.96
CA GLU A 272 9.36 10.64 -1.37
C GLU A 272 10.63 11.41 -1.62
N ARG A 273 11.70 11.09 -0.88
CA ARG A 273 13.02 11.70 -1.02
C ARG A 273 13.95 10.95 -1.96
N SER A 274 13.44 9.88 -2.59
CA SER A 274 14.23 9.02 -3.49
C SER A 274 15.53 8.49 -2.86
N VAL A 275 15.53 8.25 -1.55
CA VAL A 275 16.67 7.68 -0.84
C VAL A 275 16.60 6.15 -0.94
N PRO A 276 17.69 5.49 -1.38
CA PRO A 276 17.77 4.03 -1.34
C PRO A 276 17.67 3.52 0.09
N PHE A 277 17.00 2.36 0.31
CA PHE A 277 16.96 1.76 1.62
C PHE A 277 17.11 0.24 1.58
N ALA A 278 17.51 -0.32 2.69
CA ALA A 278 17.54 -1.76 2.96
C ALA A 278 16.79 -2.00 4.28
N ALA A 279 16.12 -3.15 4.39
CA ALA A 279 15.37 -3.50 5.57
C ALA A 279 15.69 -4.91 6.04
N VAL A 280 15.63 -5.12 7.36
CA VAL A 280 15.59 -6.43 8.01
C VAL A 280 14.42 -6.44 8.98
N PHE A 281 13.90 -7.63 9.28
CA PHE A 281 12.84 -7.82 10.25
C PHE A 281 13.37 -7.78 11.68
N GLY A 282 12.62 -7.17 12.58
CA GLY A 282 12.75 -7.33 14.02
C GLY A 282 11.86 -8.47 14.54
N ASN A 283 11.74 -8.55 15.86
CA ASN A 283 10.94 -9.61 16.47
C ASN A 283 9.42 -9.32 16.39
N HIS A 284 9.01 -8.05 16.34
CA HIS A 284 7.59 -7.67 16.26
C HIS A 284 7.06 -7.63 14.82
N ASP A 285 7.90 -7.40 13.83
CA ASP A 285 7.47 -7.26 12.42
C ASP A 285 6.75 -8.50 11.87
N SER A 286 7.01 -9.67 12.42
CA SER A 286 6.42 -10.95 11.98
C SER A 286 5.15 -11.36 12.74
N GLU A 287 4.75 -10.61 13.75
CA GLU A 287 3.64 -10.96 14.66
C GLU A 287 2.28 -10.44 14.17
N GLY A 288 2.24 -9.65 13.11
CA GLY A 288 1.01 -9.12 12.49
C GLY A 288 0.15 -10.22 11.83
N LEU A 289 -1.13 -9.94 11.63
CA LEU A 289 -2.13 -10.88 11.07
C LEU A 289 -1.86 -11.30 9.62
N HIS A 290 -1.02 -10.59 8.89
CA HIS A 290 -0.66 -10.88 7.50
C HIS A 290 0.85 -11.08 7.37
N ALA A 291 1.25 -12.17 6.72
CA ALA A 291 2.66 -12.50 6.51
C ALA A 291 3.36 -11.44 5.63
N LEU A 292 4.29 -10.72 6.22
CA LEU A 292 5.07 -9.63 5.60
C LEU A 292 5.88 -10.02 4.36
N SER A 293 6.05 -11.32 4.08
CA SER A 293 6.88 -11.80 2.97
C SER A 293 6.45 -11.31 1.58
N ARG A 294 5.17 -10.92 1.41
CA ARG A 294 4.67 -10.32 0.15
C ARG A 294 4.84 -8.80 0.11
N GLU A 295 4.78 -8.13 1.24
CA GLU A 295 4.68 -6.66 1.32
C GLU A 295 6.04 -5.98 1.09
N TYR A 296 7.13 -6.55 1.59
CA TYR A 296 8.48 -6.05 1.30
C TYR A 296 8.93 -6.27 -0.16
N LEU A 297 8.28 -7.17 -0.90
CA LEU A 297 8.55 -7.37 -2.33
C LEU A 297 7.82 -6.34 -3.21
N LEU A 298 6.84 -5.61 -2.66
CA LEU A 298 6.09 -4.57 -3.36
C LEU A 298 6.76 -3.19 -3.28
N LEU A 299 7.78 -3.04 -2.45
CA LEU A 299 8.57 -1.82 -2.24
C LEU A 299 9.89 -1.88 -3.03
#